data_a24066d6d8de836b3ab81c829315197f
#
_entry.id   a24066d6d8de836b3ab81c829315197f
#
_cell.length_a   1.000
_cell.length_b   1.000
_cell.length_c   1.000
_cell.angle_alpha   90.00
_cell.angle_beta   90.00
_cell.angle_gamma   90.00
#
_symmetry.space_group_name_H-M   'P 1'
#
loop_
_entity.id
_entity.type
_entity.pdbx_description
1 polymer ?
#
loop_
_entity_poly.entity_id
_entity_poly.type
_entity_poly.pdbx_seq_one_letter_code
_entity_poly.pdbx_strand_id
1 'polypeptide(L)'
;PGPERDALAKTLTVPKVKVAIHTADGDQTVKLYQPDPASGEAIAETSPEGPLYRINPGVIRDLTKELFTFQDKRLLGIDFTDIAMLSVKTPTDEYVLISQQNEWVLEDQPTEKLDQQATDLFVSRVANVPAEERVIKQAGPLAPYGLVTPAAEFIATGRDGKIAGKLSIGSHANGLAYAMGLRIQGIFHIRADLLTQIPMKNDLLAAKTEKTSAVR
;
A
#
# COMPACT_ATOMS: atom_id res chain seq x y z
N PRO A 1 13.65 -1.16 -44.62
CA PRO A 1 13.65 -2.58 -44.96
C PRO A 1 14.95 -2.95 -45.64
N GLY A 2 15.59 -4.03 -45.20
CA GLY A 2 16.86 -4.51 -45.73
C GLY A 2 17.12 -5.93 -45.27
N PRO A 3 18.03 -6.69 -45.88
CA PRO A 3 18.24 -8.09 -45.63
C PRO A 3 18.58 -8.40 -44.15
N GLU A 4 19.26 -7.51 -43.44
CA GLU A 4 19.55 -7.64 -42.02
C GLU A 4 18.29 -7.54 -41.16
N ARG A 5 17.38 -6.60 -41.46
CA ARG A 5 16.08 -6.46 -40.78
C ARG A 5 15.27 -7.72 -40.97
N ASP A 6 15.21 -8.27 -42.17
CA ASP A 6 14.39 -9.43 -42.49
C ASP A 6 14.96 -10.72 -41.88
N ALA A 7 16.28 -10.81 -41.76
CA ALA A 7 16.94 -11.90 -41.04
C ALA A 7 16.59 -11.83 -39.52
N LEU A 8 16.68 -10.65 -38.93
CA LEU A 8 16.35 -10.43 -37.52
C LEU A 8 14.87 -10.69 -37.25
N ALA A 9 13.96 -10.20 -38.11
CA ALA A 9 12.52 -10.40 -37.96
C ALA A 9 12.11 -11.88 -37.89
N LYS A 10 12.82 -12.77 -38.60
CA LYS A 10 12.56 -14.22 -38.56
C LYS A 10 12.87 -14.85 -37.20
N THR A 11 13.73 -14.23 -36.39
CA THR A 11 14.04 -14.69 -35.05
C THR A 11 13.02 -14.24 -33.99
N LEU A 12 12.19 -13.23 -34.31
CA LEU A 12 11.19 -12.61 -33.42
C LEU A 12 9.88 -13.41 -33.46
N THR A 13 9.82 -14.55 -32.77
CA THR A 13 8.66 -15.45 -32.83
C THR A 13 7.54 -15.05 -31.88
N VAL A 14 7.85 -14.86 -30.58
CA VAL A 14 6.87 -14.55 -29.53
C VAL A 14 7.33 -13.32 -28.75
N PRO A 15 6.53 -12.23 -28.73
CA PRO A 15 6.90 -11.08 -27.92
C PRO A 15 6.81 -11.41 -26.42
N LYS A 16 7.77 -10.92 -25.65
CA LYS A 16 7.73 -10.98 -24.17
C LYS A 16 6.70 -10.02 -23.61
N VAL A 17 6.52 -8.86 -24.29
CA VAL A 17 5.57 -7.83 -23.89
C VAL A 17 4.88 -7.30 -25.14
N LYS A 18 3.58 -7.08 -25.08
CA LYS A 18 2.80 -6.35 -26.05
C LYS A 18 2.11 -5.17 -25.35
N VAL A 19 2.44 -3.96 -25.75
CA VAL A 19 1.81 -2.74 -25.26
C VAL A 19 0.85 -2.22 -26.33
N ALA A 20 -0.42 -2.07 -25.99
CA ALA A 20 -1.41 -1.39 -26.84
C ALA A 20 -1.68 -0.01 -26.25
N ILE A 21 -1.61 1.01 -27.08
CA ILE A 21 -1.84 2.41 -26.73
C ILE A 21 -3.04 2.88 -27.54
N HIS A 22 -4.13 3.24 -26.87
CA HIS A 22 -5.32 3.80 -27.48
C HIS A 22 -5.23 5.33 -27.42
N THR A 23 -5.25 5.96 -28.60
CA THR A 23 -5.20 7.43 -28.70
C THR A 23 -6.38 7.93 -29.54
N ALA A 24 -6.63 9.24 -29.53
CA ALA A 24 -7.63 9.85 -30.39
C ALA A 24 -7.34 9.65 -31.91
N ASP A 25 -6.06 9.47 -32.26
CA ASP A 25 -5.61 9.29 -33.67
C ASP A 25 -5.57 7.79 -34.05
N GLY A 26 -5.98 6.89 -33.17
CA GLY A 26 -6.03 5.45 -33.40
C GLY A 26 -5.16 4.63 -32.45
N ASP A 27 -5.21 3.32 -32.65
CA ASP A 27 -4.51 2.34 -31.82
C ASP A 27 -3.09 2.11 -32.30
N GLN A 28 -2.15 2.17 -31.39
CA GLN A 28 -0.76 1.83 -31.64
C GLN A 28 -0.38 0.58 -30.83
N THR A 29 0.44 -0.28 -31.40
CA THR A 29 0.95 -1.46 -30.72
C THR A 29 2.47 -1.47 -30.79
N VAL A 30 3.10 -1.67 -29.63
CA VAL A 30 4.54 -1.93 -29.54
C VAL A 30 4.72 -3.36 -29.00
N LYS A 31 5.49 -4.16 -29.72
CA LYS A 31 5.89 -5.50 -29.31
C LYS A 31 7.36 -5.49 -28.91
N LEU A 32 7.67 -6.06 -27.76
CA LEU A 32 9.03 -6.16 -27.26
C LEU A 32 9.47 -7.61 -27.23
N TYR A 33 10.60 -7.88 -27.81
CA TYR A 33 11.19 -9.20 -27.95
C TYR A 33 12.54 -9.26 -27.24
N GLN A 34 12.86 -10.43 -26.71
CA GLN A 34 14.18 -10.77 -26.20
C GLN A 34 14.56 -12.13 -26.80
N PRO A 35 15.11 -12.16 -28.03
CA PRO A 35 15.37 -13.41 -28.74
C PRO A 35 16.34 -14.32 -28.00
N ASP A 36 17.39 -13.74 -27.41
CA ASP A 36 18.35 -14.42 -26.58
C ASP A 36 18.60 -13.62 -25.28
N PRO A 37 18.09 -14.10 -24.15
CA PRO A 37 18.32 -13.45 -22.86
C PRO A 37 19.80 -13.36 -22.47
N ALA A 38 20.64 -14.28 -22.94
CA ALA A 38 22.07 -14.31 -22.61
C ALA A 38 22.86 -13.23 -23.35
N SER A 39 22.42 -12.83 -24.55
CA SER A 39 23.06 -11.74 -25.31
C SER A 39 22.77 -10.36 -24.74
N GLY A 40 21.75 -10.24 -23.88
CA GLY A 40 21.27 -8.94 -23.37
C GLY A 40 20.61 -8.07 -24.43
N GLU A 41 20.30 -8.60 -25.61
CA GLU A 41 19.60 -7.85 -26.67
C GLU A 41 18.08 -7.85 -26.46
N ALA A 42 17.49 -6.68 -26.65
CA ALA A 42 16.04 -6.51 -26.70
C ALA A 42 15.65 -5.70 -27.92
N ILE A 43 14.57 -6.09 -28.59
CA ILE A 43 14.10 -5.53 -29.83
C ILE A 43 12.67 -5.03 -29.66
N ALA A 44 12.40 -3.81 -30.12
CA ALA A 44 11.05 -3.26 -30.24
C ALA A 44 10.58 -3.24 -31.70
N GLU A 45 9.33 -3.64 -31.90
CA GLU A 45 8.62 -3.58 -33.18
C GLU A 45 7.37 -2.73 -32.98
N THR A 46 7.18 -1.67 -33.81
CA THR A 46 6.01 -0.81 -33.76
C THR A 46 4.99 -1.12 -34.88
N SER A 47 5.45 -1.76 -35.96
CA SER A 47 4.61 -2.29 -37.02
C SER A 47 5.32 -3.46 -37.71
N PRO A 48 4.58 -4.42 -38.34
CA PRO A 48 5.16 -5.60 -38.97
C PRO A 48 6.16 -5.28 -40.11
N GLU A 49 5.98 -4.18 -40.82
CA GLU A 49 6.83 -3.74 -41.92
C GLU A 49 7.75 -2.58 -41.54
N GLY A 50 7.61 -2.05 -40.33
CA GLY A 50 8.40 -0.93 -39.83
C GLY A 50 9.82 -1.31 -39.42
N PRO A 51 10.60 -0.33 -39.01
CA PRO A 51 11.93 -0.56 -38.46
C PRO A 51 11.89 -1.34 -37.15
N LEU A 52 12.93 -2.15 -36.93
CA LEU A 52 13.20 -2.80 -35.65
C LEU A 52 14.18 -1.93 -34.87
N TYR A 53 13.88 -1.71 -33.60
CA TYR A 53 14.71 -0.90 -32.72
C TYR A 53 15.40 -1.75 -31.69
N ARG A 54 16.71 -1.61 -31.53
CA ARG A 54 17.42 -2.16 -30.36
C ARG A 54 17.09 -1.28 -29.16
N ILE A 55 16.66 -1.88 -28.07
CA ILE A 55 16.27 -1.19 -26.86
C ILE A 55 17.03 -1.75 -25.65
N ASN A 56 17.03 -1.01 -24.54
CA ASN A 56 17.56 -1.49 -23.29
C ASN A 56 16.67 -2.64 -22.76
N PRO A 57 17.20 -3.83 -22.48
CA PRO A 57 16.44 -4.98 -21.95
C PRO A 57 15.78 -4.68 -20.59
N GLY A 58 16.27 -3.69 -19.85
CA GLY A 58 15.65 -3.21 -18.63
C GLY A 58 14.19 -2.78 -18.82
N VAL A 59 13.82 -2.26 -20.01
CA VAL A 59 12.43 -1.89 -20.35
C VAL A 59 11.51 -3.11 -20.28
N ILE A 60 11.94 -4.28 -20.80
CA ILE A 60 11.14 -5.50 -20.73
C ILE A 60 10.97 -5.92 -19.27
N ARG A 61 12.06 -5.93 -18.49
CA ARG A 61 12.02 -6.25 -17.07
C ARG A 61 11.07 -5.34 -16.30
N ASP A 62 11.09 -4.04 -16.61
CA ASP A 62 10.23 -3.08 -15.93
C ASP A 62 8.74 -3.27 -16.28
N LEU A 63 8.43 -3.57 -17.54
CA LEU A 63 7.07 -3.84 -18.00
C LEU A 63 6.54 -5.24 -17.63
N THR A 64 7.40 -6.16 -17.23
CA THR A 64 7.01 -7.51 -16.74
C THR A 64 6.94 -7.62 -15.24
N LYS A 65 7.18 -6.52 -14.50
CA LYS A 65 6.97 -6.48 -13.05
C LYS A 65 5.53 -6.85 -12.70
N GLU A 66 5.37 -7.50 -11.54
CA GLU A 66 4.04 -7.81 -11.04
C GLU A 66 3.21 -6.54 -10.82
N LEU A 67 1.89 -6.62 -11.07
CA LEU A 67 0.96 -5.52 -10.89
C LEU A 67 1.05 -4.90 -9.49
N PHE A 68 1.33 -5.71 -8.47
CA PHE A 68 1.54 -5.25 -7.10
C PHE A 68 2.64 -4.17 -6.96
N THR A 69 3.65 -4.19 -7.85
CA THR A 69 4.72 -3.17 -7.85
C THR A 69 4.21 -1.77 -8.19
N PHE A 70 3.12 -1.68 -8.95
CA PHE A 70 2.52 -0.43 -9.43
C PHE A 70 1.26 -0.01 -8.64
N GLN A 71 0.79 -0.83 -7.71
CA GLN A 71 -0.37 -0.52 -6.88
C GLN A 71 0.02 0.41 -5.72
N ASP A 72 -0.94 1.20 -5.26
CA ASP A 72 -0.82 1.85 -3.95
C ASP A 72 -0.74 0.75 -2.89
N LYS A 73 0.35 0.72 -2.17
CA LYS A 73 0.64 -0.33 -1.18
C LYS A 73 0.09 -0.03 0.21
N ARG A 74 -0.56 1.11 0.40
CA ARG A 74 -1.15 1.48 1.69
C ARG A 74 -2.31 0.56 2.02
N LEU A 75 -2.17 -0.20 3.11
CA LEU A 75 -3.13 -1.25 3.46
C LEU A 75 -4.44 -0.70 4.03
N LEU A 76 -4.39 0.42 4.77
CA LEU A 76 -5.62 1.06 5.25
C LEU A 76 -6.44 1.63 4.08
N GLY A 77 -5.77 2.19 3.08
CA GLY A 77 -6.39 2.56 1.80
C GLY A 77 -7.22 3.85 1.82
N ILE A 78 -7.02 4.72 2.79
CA ILE A 78 -7.63 6.05 2.90
C ILE A 78 -6.54 7.08 3.21
N ASP A 79 -6.65 8.28 2.67
CA ASP A 79 -5.74 9.37 3.01
C ASP A 79 -6.02 9.88 4.42
N PHE A 80 -4.95 10.24 5.14
CA PHE A 80 -5.03 10.74 6.51
C PHE A 80 -6.05 11.89 6.66
N THR A 81 -6.06 12.84 5.73
CA THR A 81 -6.95 14.01 5.73
C THR A 81 -8.44 13.69 5.56
N ASP A 82 -8.73 12.50 5.03
CA ASP A 82 -10.11 12.06 4.77
C ASP A 82 -10.68 11.20 5.91
N ILE A 83 -9.83 10.85 6.89
CA ILE A 83 -10.28 10.09 8.08
C ILE A 83 -11.08 11.01 8.99
N ALA A 84 -12.36 10.71 9.14
CA ALA A 84 -13.23 11.38 10.11
C ALA A 84 -13.25 10.63 11.46
N MET A 85 -13.06 9.30 11.42
CA MET A 85 -13.06 8.47 12.61
C MET A 85 -12.06 7.33 12.43
N LEU A 86 -11.28 6.99 13.46
CA LEU A 86 -10.41 5.83 13.51
C LEU A 86 -10.73 5.02 14.77
N SER A 87 -11.29 3.81 14.56
CA SER A 87 -11.42 2.81 15.63
C SER A 87 -10.11 2.03 15.71
N VAL A 88 -9.61 1.87 16.90
CA VAL A 88 -8.39 1.12 17.25
C VAL A 88 -8.77 0.03 18.24
N LYS A 89 -8.41 -1.20 17.92
CA LYS A 89 -8.64 -2.36 18.77
C LYS A 89 -7.39 -3.21 18.88
N THR A 90 -6.97 -3.47 20.09
CA THR A 90 -5.89 -4.39 20.46
C THR A 90 -6.40 -5.39 21.50
N PRO A 91 -5.66 -6.43 21.89
CA PRO A 91 -6.07 -7.33 22.97
C PRO A 91 -6.21 -6.65 24.34
N THR A 92 -5.56 -5.52 24.53
CA THR A 92 -5.47 -4.84 25.85
C THR A 92 -6.20 -3.50 25.88
N ASP A 93 -6.58 -2.94 24.73
CA ASP A 93 -7.20 -1.62 24.66
C ASP A 93 -8.11 -1.48 23.43
N GLU A 94 -9.19 -0.71 23.57
CA GLU A 94 -10.12 -0.39 22.50
C GLU A 94 -10.59 1.05 22.65
N TYR A 95 -10.44 1.87 21.62
CA TYR A 95 -10.86 3.26 21.61
C TYR A 95 -11.16 3.77 20.22
N VAL A 96 -11.87 4.90 20.15
CA VAL A 96 -12.24 5.56 18.89
C VAL A 96 -11.78 7.02 18.94
N LEU A 97 -11.03 7.40 17.92
CA LEU A 97 -10.62 8.79 17.65
C LEU A 97 -11.58 9.41 16.64
N ILE A 98 -12.09 10.59 16.92
CA ILE A 98 -12.97 11.36 16.03
C ILE A 98 -12.29 12.69 15.71
N SER A 99 -12.23 13.05 14.43
CA SER A 99 -11.75 14.35 13.96
C SER A 99 -12.88 15.38 14.05
N GLN A 100 -12.75 16.35 14.95
CA GLN A 100 -13.70 17.45 15.15
C GLN A 100 -12.95 18.78 15.04
N GLN A 101 -13.38 19.66 14.13
CA GLN A 101 -12.77 20.98 13.94
C GLN A 101 -11.24 20.95 13.75
N ASN A 102 -10.73 19.93 13.06
CA ASN A 102 -9.32 19.63 12.83
C ASN A 102 -8.53 19.21 14.11
N GLU A 103 -9.19 18.85 15.17
CA GLU A 103 -8.59 18.26 16.35
C GLU A 103 -9.14 16.84 16.57
N TRP A 104 -8.31 15.96 17.11
CA TRP A 104 -8.73 14.62 17.50
C TRP A 104 -9.30 14.65 18.92
N VAL A 105 -10.39 13.93 19.11
CA VAL A 105 -11.01 13.70 20.43
C VAL A 105 -11.31 12.20 20.59
N LEU A 106 -11.33 11.73 21.83
CA LEU A 106 -11.85 10.39 22.14
C LEU A 106 -13.36 10.41 22.12
N GLU A 107 -13.99 9.44 21.46
CA GLU A 107 -15.45 9.33 21.35
C GLU A 107 -16.12 9.28 22.74
N ASP A 108 -15.56 8.49 23.65
CA ASP A 108 -16.09 8.27 24.99
C ASP A 108 -15.60 9.30 26.03
N GLN A 109 -14.62 10.14 25.68
CA GLN A 109 -14.07 11.20 26.55
C GLN A 109 -13.81 12.49 25.78
N PRO A 110 -14.83 13.09 25.15
CA PRO A 110 -14.65 14.22 24.22
C PRO A 110 -14.17 15.51 24.90
N THR A 111 -14.22 15.60 26.22
CA THR A 111 -13.76 16.75 27.00
C THR A 111 -12.29 16.65 27.42
N GLU A 112 -11.71 15.47 27.38
CA GLU A 112 -10.28 15.28 27.67
C GLU A 112 -9.44 15.76 26.48
N LYS A 113 -8.38 16.50 26.78
CA LYS A 113 -7.47 17.01 25.74
C LYS A 113 -6.47 15.93 25.36
N LEU A 114 -6.35 15.69 24.07
CA LEU A 114 -5.32 14.83 23.50
C LEU A 114 -4.06 15.63 23.16
N ASP A 115 -2.91 14.95 23.19
CA ASP A 115 -1.70 15.42 22.51
C ASP A 115 -1.94 15.31 20.99
N GLN A 116 -2.33 16.42 20.38
CA GLN A 116 -2.71 16.46 18.98
C GLN A 116 -1.55 16.04 18.07
N GLN A 117 -0.31 16.44 18.40
CA GLN A 117 0.86 16.08 17.60
C GLN A 117 1.13 14.58 17.64
N ALA A 118 1.08 13.98 18.81
CA ALA A 118 1.25 12.52 18.96
C ALA A 118 0.11 11.76 18.28
N THR A 119 -1.12 12.24 18.40
CA THR A 119 -2.30 11.65 17.76
C THR A 119 -2.25 11.74 16.25
N ASP A 120 -1.91 12.90 15.69
CA ASP A 120 -1.72 13.09 14.23
C ASP A 120 -0.65 12.15 13.68
N LEU A 121 0.48 12.05 14.36
CA LEU A 121 1.59 11.18 13.97
C LEU A 121 1.14 9.71 13.97
N PHE A 122 0.41 9.28 14.98
CA PHE A 122 -0.12 7.92 15.07
C PHE A 122 -1.12 7.63 13.95
N VAL A 123 -2.15 8.46 13.77
CA VAL A 123 -3.17 8.26 12.72
C VAL A 123 -2.54 8.29 11.32
N SER A 124 -1.62 9.23 11.08
CA SER A 124 -0.89 9.32 9.81
C SER A 124 -0.06 8.06 9.55
N ARG A 125 0.59 7.50 10.58
CA ARG A 125 1.35 6.26 10.47
C ARG A 125 0.46 5.08 10.11
N VAL A 126 -0.68 4.93 10.75
CA VAL A 126 -1.66 3.87 10.44
C VAL A 126 -2.20 4.03 9.02
N ALA A 127 -2.53 5.25 8.59
CA ALA A 127 -3.01 5.54 7.24
C ALA A 127 -2.00 5.15 6.14
N ASN A 128 -0.70 5.29 6.43
CA ASN A 128 0.37 5.10 5.46
C ASN A 128 1.13 3.77 5.61
N VAL A 129 0.59 2.77 6.35
CA VAL A 129 1.23 1.45 6.48
C VAL A 129 1.39 0.80 5.11
N PRO A 130 2.62 0.60 4.62
CA PRO A 130 2.84 -0.03 3.34
C PRO A 130 2.85 -1.56 3.47
N ALA A 131 2.31 -2.24 2.47
CA ALA A 131 2.58 -3.65 2.24
C ALA A 131 4.01 -3.82 1.70
N GLU A 132 4.87 -4.52 2.43
CA GLU A 132 6.25 -4.81 2.00
C GLU A 132 6.26 -5.90 0.93
N GLU A 133 5.61 -7.01 1.22
CA GLU A 133 5.54 -8.18 0.37
C GLU A 133 4.14 -8.79 0.40
N ARG A 134 3.68 -9.29 -0.74
CA ARG A 134 2.44 -10.08 -0.81
C ARG A 134 2.75 -11.55 -0.55
N VAL A 135 2.27 -12.08 0.57
CA VAL A 135 2.42 -13.49 0.97
C VAL A 135 1.45 -14.38 0.20
N ILE A 136 0.18 -13.94 0.11
CA ILE A 136 -0.89 -14.69 -0.59
C ILE A 136 -1.75 -13.72 -1.41
N LYS A 137 -2.06 -14.09 -2.65
CA LYS A 137 -2.90 -13.26 -3.56
C LYS A 137 -4.39 -13.28 -3.20
N GLN A 138 -4.89 -14.42 -2.74
CA GLN A 138 -6.29 -14.56 -2.32
C GLN A 138 -6.32 -15.04 -0.87
N ALA A 139 -7.06 -14.33 -0.03
CA ALA A 139 -7.21 -14.72 1.36
C ALA A 139 -7.84 -16.12 1.44
N GLY A 140 -7.09 -17.04 2.02
CA GLY A 140 -7.53 -18.38 2.38
C GLY A 140 -7.87 -18.43 3.87
N PRO A 141 -7.62 -19.56 4.56
CA PRO A 141 -7.77 -19.65 6.00
C PRO A 141 -6.92 -18.60 6.71
N LEU A 142 -7.52 -17.76 7.55
CA LEU A 142 -6.86 -16.66 8.23
C LEU A 142 -6.11 -17.09 9.52
N ALA A 143 -6.47 -18.27 10.07
CA ALA A 143 -5.92 -18.77 11.32
C ALA A 143 -4.37 -18.92 11.33
N PRO A 144 -3.71 -19.43 10.28
CA PRO A 144 -2.25 -19.57 10.26
C PRO A 144 -1.50 -18.23 10.36
N TYR A 145 -2.17 -17.11 10.04
CA TYR A 145 -1.59 -15.76 10.01
C TYR A 145 -1.98 -14.93 11.26
N GLY A 146 -2.73 -15.53 12.21
CA GLY A 146 -3.24 -14.82 13.38
C GLY A 146 -4.29 -13.76 13.06
N LEU A 147 -4.91 -13.80 11.87
CA LEU A 147 -5.87 -12.79 11.40
C LEU A 147 -7.33 -13.12 11.79
N VAL A 148 -7.60 -14.28 12.41
CA VAL A 148 -8.90 -14.59 13.04
C VAL A 148 -9.07 -13.80 14.34
N THR A 149 -7.99 -13.71 15.12
CA THR A 149 -7.91 -12.88 16.33
C THR A 149 -6.69 -11.99 16.18
N PRO A 150 -6.82 -10.84 15.50
CA PRO A 150 -5.69 -10.00 15.18
C PRO A 150 -5.07 -9.37 16.42
N ALA A 151 -3.75 -9.14 16.37
CA ALA A 151 -3.00 -8.41 17.39
C ALA A 151 -3.37 -6.91 17.39
N ALA A 152 -3.81 -6.37 16.24
CA ALA A 152 -4.40 -5.04 16.16
C ALA A 152 -5.38 -4.97 14.99
N GLU A 153 -6.44 -4.20 15.17
CA GLU A 153 -7.40 -3.88 14.11
C GLU A 153 -7.66 -2.36 14.09
N PHE A 154 -7.66 -1.81 12.88
CA PHE A 154 -7.95 -0.40 12.62
C PHE A 154 -9.09 -0.32 11.62
N ILE A 155 -10.11 0.48 11.92
CA ILE A 155 -11.22 0.77 11.02
C ILE A 155 -11.30 2.28 10.86
N ALA A 156 -11.08 2.75 9.63
CA ALA A 156 -11.20 4.15 9.28
C ALA A 156 -12.53 4.42 8.62
N THR A 157 -13.24 5.43 9.11
CA THR A 157 -14.48 5.94 8.53
C THR A 157 -14.20 7.30 7.90
N GLY A 158 -14.67 7.47 6.68
CA GLY A 158 -14.54 8.71 5.93
C GLY A 158 -15.54 9.78 6.38
N ARG A 159 -15.41 10.98 5.82
CA ARG A 159 -16.32 12.12 6.12
C ARG A 159 -17.77 11.88 5.68
N ASP A 160 -18.00 10.89 4.81
CA ASP A 160 -19.34 10.44 4.38
C ASP A 160 -19.99 9.45 5.36
N GLY A 161 -19.35 9.15 6.47
CA GLY A 161 -19.80 8.21 7.50
C GLY A 161 -19.66 6.72 7.12
N LYS A 162 -19.02 6.41 5.98
CA LYS A 162 -18.82 5.02 5.55
C LYS A 162 -17.44 4.51 5.93
N ILE A 163 -17.34 3.20 6.15
CA ILE A 163 -16.06 2.55 6.31
C ILE A 163 -15.27 2.70 5.00
N ALA A 164 -14.18 3.44 5.06
CA ALA A 164 -13.32 3.74 3.94
C ALA A 164 -12.04 2.89 3.95
N GLY A 165 -11.63 2.39 5.11
CA GLY A 165 -10.46 1.56 5.28
C GLY A 165 -10.56 0.59 6.45
N LYS A 166 -9.89 -0.55 6.32
CA LYS A 166 -9.69 -1.52 7.39
C LYS A 166 -8.30 -2.11 7.26
N LEU A 167 -7.60 -2.23 8.39
CA LEU A 167 -6.31 -2.89 8.51
C LEU A 167 -6.37 -3.84 9.69
N SER A 168 -6.14 -5.13 9.46
CA SER A 168 -6.00 -6.14 10.50
C SER A 168 -4.56 -6.65 10.50
N ILE A 169 -3.90 -6.68 11.66
CA ILE A 169 -2.53 -7.14 11.84
C ILE A 169 -2.58 -8.40 12.71
N GLY A 170 -2.05 -9.48 12.17
CA GLY A 170 -2.04 -10.80 12.82
C GLY A 170 -0.75 -11.10 13.57
N SER A 171 -0.33 -12.36 13.50
CA SER A 171 0.91 -12.83 14.13
C SER A 171 2.15 -12.19 13.51
N HIS A 172 3.22 -12.10 14.30
CA HIS A 172 4.48 -11.50 13.87
C HIS A 172 5.68 -12.38 14.24
N ALA A 173 6.71 -12.33 13.41
CA ALA A 173 8.00 -12.98 13.64
C ALA A 173 9.09 -12.26 12.83
N ASN A 174 10.33 -12.27 13.35
CA ASN A 174 11.51 -11.75 12.65
C ASN A 174 11.36 -10.30 12.12
N GLY A 175 10.68 -9.44 12.88
CA GLY A 175 10.47 -8.03 12.51
C GLY A 175 9.36 -7.79 11.47
N LEU A 176 8.68 -8.83 11.02
CA LEU A 176 7.54 -8.75 10.10
C LEU A 176 6.26 -9.24 10.77
N ALA A 177 5.13 -8.67 10.40
CA ALA A 177 3.80 -9.11 10.82
C ALA A 177 2.93 -9.39 9.59
N TYR A 178 2.03 -10.35 9.71
CA TYR A 178 1.00 -10.56 8.68
C TYR A 178 -0.08 -9.51 8.80
N ALA A 179 -0.51 -8.97 7.66
CA ALA A 179 -1.55 -7.95 7.63
C ALA A 179 -2.50 -8.15 6.45
N MET A 180 -3.72 -7.66 6.61
CA MET A 180 -4.75 -7.65 5.59
C MET A 180 -5.45 -6.28 5.58
N GLY A 181 -5.58 -5.69 4.40
CA GLY A 181 -6.30 -4.44 4.17
C GLY A 181 -7.63 -4.67 3.45
N LEU A 182 -8.50 -3.66 3.49
CA LEU A 182 -9.82 -3.73 2.82
C LEU A 182 -9.70 -3.61 1.30
N ARG A 183 -8.82 -2.72 0.80
CA ARG A 183 -8.76 -2.35 -0.63
C ARG A 183 -7.83 -3.22 -1.47
N ILE A 184 -6.87 -3.87 -0.86
CA ILE A 184 -5.91 -4.72 -1.56
C ILE A 184 -6.17 -6.17 -1.15
N GLN A 185 -6.52 -7.01 -2.12
CA GLN A 185 -6.76 -8.43 -1.84
C GLN A 185 -5.45 -9.15 -1.54
N GLY A 186 -5.46 -9.96 -0.49
CA GLY A 186 -4.35 -10.81 -0.10
C GLY A 186 -3.93 -10.65 1.34
N ILE A 187 -2.92 -11.41 1.71
CA ILE A 187 -2.20 -11.30 2.98
C ILE A 187 -0.81 -10.79 2.66
N PHE A 188 -0.34 -9.85 3.45
CA PHE A 188 0.90 -9.12 3.22
C PHE A 188 1.79 -9.19 4.44
N HIS A 189 3.10 -9.05 4.23
CA HIS A 189 4.02 -8.66 5.27
C HIS A 189 4.02 -7.14 5.43
N ILE A 190 4.05 -6.69 6.67
CA ILE A 190 4.34 -5.31 7.08
C ILE A 190 5.44 -5.34 8.14
N ARG A 191 6.02 -4.19 8.45
CA ARG A 191 6.95 -4.08 9.57
C ARG A 191 6.20 -4.27 10.90
N ALA A 192 6.73 -5.14 11.76
CA ALA A 192 6.11 -5.46 13.05
C ALA A 192 6.26 -4.33 14.11
N ASP A 193 7.18 -3.38 13.88
CA ASP A 193 7.42 -2.25 14.78
C ASP A 193 6.17 -1.36 14.96
N LEU A 194 5.25 -1.36 13.99
CA LEU A 194 3.97 -0.68 14.14
C LEU A 194 3.21 -1.13 15.38
N LEU A 195 3.24 -2.44 15.70
CA LEU A 195 2.52 -2.99 16.88
C LEU A 195 3.00 -2.39 18.19
N THR A 196 4.31 -2.11 18.31
CA THR A 196 4.89 -1.50 19.52
C THR A 196 4.67 0.01 19.60
N GLN A 197 4.21 0.61 18.52
CA GLN A 197 3.99 2.05 18.38
C GLN A 197 2.49 2.42 18.46
N ILE A 198 1.61 1.44 18.69
CA ILE A 198 0.20 1.71 18.96
C ILE A 198 0.11 2.26 20.40
N PRO A 199 -0.30 3.53 20.57
CA PRO A 199 -0.44 4.10 21.90
C PRO A 199 -1.63 3.46 22.61
N MET A 200 -1.53 3.28 23.91
CA MET A 200 -2.71 3.06 24.72
C MET A 200 -3.55 4.33 24.75
N LYS A 201 -4.85 4.20 24.96
CA LYS A 201 -5.78 5.34 25.04
C LYS A 201 -5.27 6.45 25.97
N ASN A 202 -4.75 6.08 27.14
CA ASN A 202 -4.25 7.03 28.12
C ASN A 202 -2.96 7.74 27.70
N ASP A 203 -2.14 7.12 26.83
CA ASP A 203 -0.89 7.71 26.33
C ASP A 203 -1.15 8.87 25.35
N LEU A 204 -2.36 8.92 24.80
CA LEU A 204 -2.80 10.00 23.91
C LEU A 204 -3.26 11.26 24.68
N LEU A 205 -3.47 11.16 25.99
CA LEU A 205 -3.92 12.32 26.76
C LEU A 205 -2.80 13.35 26.89
N ALA A 206 -3.13 14.63 26.69
CA ALA A 206 -2.18 15.70 26.91
C ALA A 206 -1.73 15.73 28.39
N ALA A 207 -0.44 15.96 28.61
CA ALA A 207 0.09 16.09 29.96
C ALA A 207 -0.69 17.20 30.72
N LYS A 208 -1.22 16.88 31.88
CA LYS A 208 -1.88 17.89 32.73
C LYS A 208 -0.83 18.89 33.16
N THR A 209 -0.93 20.12 32.64
CA THR A 209 -0.10 21.22 33.11
C THR A 209 -0.51 21.53 34.56
N GLU A 210 0.25 21.05 35.53
CA GLU A 210 0.09 21.50 36.92
C GLU A 210 0.32 23.00 36.96
N LYS A 211 -0.78 23.75 37.14
CA LYS A 211 -0.68 25.15 37.52
C LYS A 211 -0.03 25.19 38.91
N THR A 212 1.27 25.37 38.95
CA THR A 212 1.96 25.79 40.17
C THR A 212 1.38 27.15 40.56
N SER A 213 0.37 27.15 41.44
CA SER A 213 -0.07 28.34 42.14
C SER A 213 1.06 28.78 43.04
N ALA A 214 1.92 29.68 42.53
CA ALA A 214 2.78 30.47 43.37
C ALA A 214 1.87 31.41 44.21
N VAL A 215 1.54 30.94 45.38
CA VAL A 215 0.98 31.81 46.43
C VAL A 215 2.09 32.76 46.86
N ARG A 216 1.90 34.02 46.60
CA ARG A 216 2.59 35.14 47.26
C ARG A 216 1.80 35.61 48.46
#